data_7c9c282b8b5ef9658d5478c8e9759cef
#
_entry.id   7c9c282b8b5ef9658d5478c8e9759cef
#
_cell.length_a   1.000
_cell.length_b   1.000
_cell.length_c   1.000
_cell.angle_alpha   90.00
_cell.angle_beta   90.00
_cell.angle_gamma   90.00
#
_symmetry.space_group_name_H-M   'P 1'
#
loop_
_entity.id
_entity.type
_entity.pdbx_description
1 polymer ?
#
loop_
_entity_poly.entity_id
_entity_poly.type
_entity_poly.pdbx_seq_one_letter_code
_entity_poly.pdbx_strand_id
1 'polypeptide(L)'
;MAVDLLLGLQWGDEGKGKIVDVLTKDYDIIARFQGGPNAGHTLEFDGHKHVLHTIPSGIFHETAINLVGNGVVIDPVIFKKELDNLEKFNLDLQSKLLISRKAHIILPTHRLLDAASEASKGKAKIGSTLKGIGPTYMDKTGRNGLRIGDLELDGWKDKYRKLADKHEAMINFYNVDVQYDLAELETEFFKAVEVLKSLQFIDSEEYLFQAQKQGKSILAEGAQGSLLDIDFGTYPFVTSSNTTAAGACTGLGIAPNKIKDVFGIFKAYTTRVGSGPFPTELFDDYGKTMAKVGNEFGATTGRPRRCGWLDLVALKYAVQVNGVTQLMMMKGDVLSGFDHLKVCTAYKYKGEEIQHLPFNIEAENVTPVYKKMKGWKADLTKMTEASQIPDALNDYINFLEDELEVPIKIVSVGPDRTQTIKR
;
A
#
# COMPACT_ATOMS: atom_id res chain seq x y z
N MET A 1 25.95 0.49 1.62
CA MET A 1 24.99 0.01 2.64
C MET A 1 23.83 -0.72 1.98
N ALA A 2 23.04 -1.43 2.78
CA ALA A 2 21.89 -2.18 2.34
C ALA A 2 20.63 -1.29 2.33
N VAL A 3 19.58 -1.78 1.67
CA VAL A 3 18.25 -1.17 1.65
C VAL A 3 17.31 -2.04 2.47
N ASP A 4 16.54 -1.43 3.35
CA ASP A 4 15.49 -2.12 4.09
C ASP A 4 14.14 -1.86 3.39
N LEU A 5 13.27 -2.87 3.38
CA LEU A 5 11.95 -2.79 2.76
C LEU A 5 10.86 -2.79 3.82
N LEU A 6 9.77 -2.08 3.54
CA LEU A 6 8.56 -2.09 4.36
C LEU A 6 7.35 -2.41 3.50
N LEU A 7 6.69 -3.52 3.78
CA LEU A 7 5.64 -4.11 2.98
C LEU A 7 4.39 -4.40 3.80
N GLY A 8 3.20 -4.27 3.18
CA GLY A 8 1.96 -4.83 3.72
C GLY A 8 1.84 -6.32 3.40
N LEU A 9 1.43 -7.14 4.36
CA LEU A 9 1.35 -8.59 4.19
C LEU A 9 -0.07 -9.13 3.95
N GLN A 10 -1.08 -8.25 4.00
CA GLN A 10 -2.48 -8.62 3.82
C GLN A 10 -3.04 -7.98 2.53
N TRP A 11 -4.30 -7.54 2.54
CA TRP A 11 -4.95 -6.87 1.39
C TRP A 11 -4.88 -5.34 1.46
N GLY A 12 -3.77 -4.78 1.94
CA GLY A 12 -3.60 -3.34 2.09
C GLY A 12 -4.21 -2.79 3.39
N ASP A 13 -4.04 -1.48 3.59
CA ASP A 13 -4.56 -0.75 4.76
C ASP A 13 -4.05 -1.26 6.12
N GLU A 14 -2.87 -1.92 6.14
CA GLU A 14 -2.27 -2.44 7.38
C GLU A 14 -1.73 -1.34 8.30
N GLY A 15 -1.57 -0.11 7.81
CA GLY A 15 -1.00 1.01 8.57
C GLY A 15 0.47 1.28 8.28
N LYS A 16 0.92 0.97 7.06
CA LYS A 16 2.31 1.17 6.60
C LYS A 16 2.83 2.58 6.85
N GLY A 17 2.06 3.61 6.48
CA GLY A 17 2.47 5.00 6.63
C GLY A 17 2.91 5.35 8.05
N LYS A 18 2.15 4.94 9.08
CA LYS A 18 2.52 5.13 10.48
C LYS A 18 3.89 4.53 10.80
N ILE A 19 4.17 3.31 10.37
CA ILE A 19 5.43 2.64 10.67
C ILE A 19 6.59 3.25 9.88
N VAL A 20 6.38 3.64 8.61
CA VAL A 20 7.39 4.39 7.85
C VAL A 20 7.74 5.68 8.59
N ASP A 21 6.74 6.44 9.02
CA ASP A 21 6.93 7.67 9.78
C ASP A 21 7.70 7.43 11.09
N VAL A 22 7.36 6.39 11.86
CA VAL A 22 8.06 6.02 13.11
C VAL A 22 9.54 5.64 12.85
N LEU A 23 9.81 4.96 11.72
CA LEU A 23 11.16 4.50 11.37
C LEU A 23 11.99 5.57 10.67
N THR A 24 11.37 6.58 10.06
CA THR A 24 12.06 7.58 9.22
C THR A 24 13.26 8.24 9.91
N LYS A 25 13.20 8.43 11.22
CA LYS A 25 14.32 9.02 11.98
C LYS A 25 15.63 8.21 11.91
N ASP A 26 15.53 6.94 11.54
CA ASP A 26 16.67 6.01 11.46
C ASP A 26 17.19 5.87 10.01
N TYR A 27 16.58 6.63 9.04
CA TYR A 27 16.89 6.56 7.61
C TYR A 27 17.16 7.94 6.99
N ASP A 28 18.12 7.98 6.05
CA ASP A 28 18.44 9.17 5.27
C ASP A 28 17.47 9.38 4.11
N ILE A 29 16.93 8.27 3.54
CA ILE A 29 16.08 8.29 2.35
C ILE A 29 14.87 7.37 2.55
N ILE A 30 13.68 7.90 2.29
CA ILE A 30 12.44 7.13 2.19
C ILE A 30 12.04 7.09 0.71
N ALA A 31 12.03 5.89 0.13
CA ALA A 31 11.82 5.70 -1.31
C ALA A 31 10.57 4.88 -1.61
N ARG A 32 9.55 5.51 -2.18
CA ARG A 32 8.32 4.84 -2.63
C ARG A 32 8.59 4.06 -3.91
N PHE A 33 8.35 2.75 -3.94
CA PHE A 33 8.78 1.94 -5.09
C PHE A 33 7.66 1.52 -6.06
N GLN A 34 6.38 1.58 -5.67
CA GLN A 34 5.27 1.17 -6.55
C GLN A 34 3.93 1.79 -6.11
N GLY A 35 2.86 1.50 -6.88
CA GLY A 35 1.53 2.03 -6.64
C GLY A 35 1.38 3.46 -7.17
N GLY A 36 0.44 4.19 -6.64
CA GLY A 36 0.13 5.55 -7.07
C GLY A 36 -0.95 6.16 -6.17
N PRO A 37 -1.81 7.04 -6.69
CA PRO A 37 -2.82 7.73 -5.90
C PRO A 37 -3.95 6.84 -5.33
N ASN A 38 -3.95 5.54 -5.65
CA ASN A 38 -4.82 4.56 -5.03
C ASN A 38 -4.43 4.20 -3.59
N ALA A 39 -3.20 4.53 -3.15
CA ALA A 39 -2.80 4.38 -1.75
C ALA A 39 -3.35 5.52 -0.89
N GLY A 40 -3.49 5.25 0.42
CA GLY A 40 -3.83 6.24 1.43
C GLY A 40 -3.07 5.93 2.71
N HIS A 41 -1.92 6.58 2.90
CA HIS A 41 -1.08 6.43 4.09
C HIS A 41 -1.48 7.50 5.10
N THR A 42 -2.25 7.11 6.10
CA THR A 42 -2.67 8.01 7.17
C THR A 42 -1.58 8.11 8.23
N LEU A 43 -1.23 9.32 8.58
CA LEU A 43 -0.27 9.70 9.61
C LEU A 43 -1.00 10.49 10.69
N GLU A 44 -0.80 10.14 11.95
CA GLU A 44 -1.32 10.88 13.09
C GLU A 44 -0.14 11.22 14.02
N PHE A 45 0.12 12.52 14.19
CA PHE A 45 1.25 13.05 14.96
C PHE A 45 0.96 14.49 15.43
N ASP A 46 1.37 14.82 16.64
CA ASP A 46 1.26 16.17 17.23
C ASP A 46 -0.14 16.78 17.09
N GLY A 47 -1.18 15.94 17.23
CA GLY A 47 -2.60 16.35 17.07
C GLY A 47 -3.05 16.57 15.64
N HIS A 48 -2.16 16.35 14.64
CA HIS A 48 -2.50 16.42 13.23
C HIS A 48 -2.86 15.03 12.69
N LYS A 49 -3.80 15.02 11.75
CA LYS A 49 -4.10 13.85 10.90
C LYS A 49 -3.93 14.24 9.45
N HIS A 50 -3.06 13.52 8.75
CA HIS A 50 -2.77 13.75 7.35
C HIS A 50 -2.79 12.45 6.55
N VAL A 51 -3.25 12.51 5.29
CA VAL A 51 -3.28 11.36 4.39
C VAL A 51 -2.40 11.66 3.17
N LEU A 52 -1.40 10.82 2.96
CA LEU A 52 -0.54 10.84 1.79
C LEU A 52 -0.97 9.75 0.79
N HIS A 53 -0.89 10.05 -0.50
CA HIS A 53 -1.25 9.13 -1.57
C HIS A 53 -0.02 8.65 -2.35
N THR A 54 0.77 9.59 -2.87
CA THR A 54 1.94 9.31 -3.74
C THR A 54 3.24 9.71 -3.06
N ILE A 55 3.23 10.81 -2.31
CA ILE A 55 4.37 11.32 -1.58
C ILE A 55 4.77 10.33 -0.47
N PRO A 56 6.08 10.00 -0.30
CA PRO A 56 6.53 9.10 0.75
C PRO A 56 6.22 9.59 2.16
N SER A 57 5.99 8.64 3.08
CA SER A 57 5.52 8.93 4.45
C SER A 57 6.59 9.58 5.35
N GLY A 58 7.82 9.69 4.89
CA GLY A 58 8.91 10.39 5.60
C GLY A 58 8.89 11.91 5.45
N ILE A 59 7.99 12.49 4.67
CA ILE A 59 8.02 13.91 4.26
C ILE A 59 7.98 14.90 5.44
N PHE A 60 7.40 14.49 6.57
CA PHE A 60 7.30 15.34 7.77
C PHE A 60 8.58 15.37 8.63
N HIS A 61 9.60 14.58 8.27
CA HIS A 61 10.89 14.59 8.96
C HIS A 61 11.88 15.54 8.26
N GLU A 62 12.55 16.38 9.05
CA GLU A 62 13.43 17.43 8.50
C GLU A 62 14.65 16.90 7.75
N THR A 63 15.18 15.76 8.16
CA THR A 63 16.46 15.22 7.66
C THR A 63 16.31 14.21 6.53
N ALA A 64 15.13 13.66 6.32
CA ALA A 64 14.89 12.59 5.35
C ALA A 64 14.62 13.13 3.94
N ILE A 65 15.31 12.59 2.95
CA ILE A 65 14.96 12.74 1.52
C ILE A 65 13.82 11.79 1.20
N ASN A 66 12.85 12.29 0.44
CA ASN A 66 11.68 11.52 0.03
C ASN A 66 11.71 11.33 -1.49
N LEU A 67 11.82 10.08 -1.93
CA LEU A 67 11.97 9.74 -3.34
C LEU A 67 10.73 9.00 -3.87
N VAL A 68 10.12 9.54 -4.92
CA VAL A 68 9.11 8.84 -5.72
C VAL A 68 9.82 8.05 -6.82
N GLY A 69 9.90 6.74 -6.68
CA GLY A 69 10.64 5.84 -7.56
C GLY A 69 9.98 5.58 -8.92
N ASN A 70 10.72 4.95 -9.82
CA ASN A 70 10.26 4.67 -11.19
C ASN A 70 9.11 3.68 -11.29
N GLY A 71 8.87 2.88 -10.26
CA GLY A 71 7.73 1.94 -10.23
C GLY A 71 6.40 2.61 -9.87
N VAL A 72 6.43 3.86 -9.38
CA VAL A 72 5.22 4.63 -9.04
C VAL A 72 4.57 5.19 -10.30
N VAL A 73 3.23 5.29 -10.29
CA VAL A 73 2.46 6.02 -11.30
C VAL A 73 1.86 7.27 -10.68
N ILE A 74 2.07 8.43 -11.32
CA ILE A 74 1.78 9.76 -10.75
C ILE A 74 0.62 10.41 -11.50
N ASP A 75 -0.46 10.72 -10.79
CA ASP A 75 -1.52 11.61 -11.28
C ASP A 75 -1.14 13.05 -10.92
N PRO A 76 -0.81 13.92 -11.88
CA PRO A 76 -0.37 15.28 -11.60
C PRO A 76 -1.39 16.10 -10.82
N VAL A 77 -2.70 15.90 -11.06
CA VAL A 77 -3.77 16.66 -10.38
C VAL A 77 -3.86 16.25 -8.91
N ILE A 78 -3.79 14.94 -8.63
CA ILE A 78 -3.81 14.44 -7.24
C ILE A 78 -2.51 14.82 -6.54
N PHE A 79 -1.38 14.71 -7.22
CA PHE A 79 -0.07 15.06 -6.67
C PHE A 79 0.00 16.56 -6.29
N LYS A 80 -0.51 17.45 -7.17
CA LYS A 80 -0.64 18.87 -6.86
C LYS A 80 -1.47 19.09 -5.59
N LYS A 81 -2.62 18.41 -5.47
CA LYS A 81 -3.45 18.52 -4.25
C LYS A 81 -2.72 18.02 -2.98
N GLU A 82 -1.86 17.01 -3.10
CA GLU A 82 -1.00 16.60 -1.97
C GLU A 82 -0.01 17.70 -1.59
N LEU A 83 0.64 18.34 -2.58
CA LEU A 83 1.57 19.46 -2.34
C LEU A 83 0.85 20.65 -1.68
N ASP A 84 -0.31 21.06 -2.22
CA ASP A 84 -1.13 22.14 -1.66
C ASP A 84 -1.50 21.87 -0.17
N ASN A 85 -1.82 20.61 0.15
CA ASN A 85 -2.14 20.19 1.53
C ASN A 85 -0.92 20.19 2.47
N LEU A 86 0.30 20.14 1.92
CA LEU A 86 1.54 20.19 2.70
C LEU A 86 2.02 21.61 2.98
N GLU A 87 1.54 22.63 2.25
CA GLU A 87 1.96 24.03 2.41
C GLU A 87 1.84 24.54 3.87
N LYS A 88 0.78 24.14 4.57
CA LYS A 88 0.54 24.51 5.98
C LYS A 88 1.61 24.04 6.97
N PHE A 89 2.47 23.09 6.57
CA PHE A 89 3.54 22.56 7.41
C PHE A 89 4.88 23.24 7.15
N ASN A 90 4.96 24.19 6.20
CA ASN A 90 6.17 24.94 5.83
C ASN A 90 7.38 24.04 5.52
N LEU A 91 7.15 22.92 4.83
CA LEU A 91 8.19 21.96 4.46
C LEU A 91 8.98 22.47 3.25
N ASP A 92 10.30 22.28 3.28
CA ASP A 92 11.16 22.51 2.10
C ASP A 92 11.03 21.33 1.11
N LEU A 93 9.95 21.34 0.33
CA LEU A 93 9.67 20.30 -0.65
C LEU A 93 10.66 20.30 -1.81
N GLN A 94 11.24 21.46 -2.15
CA GLN A 94 12.19 21.61 -3.25
C GLN A 94 13.48 20.80 -3.03
N SER A 95 13.99 20.77 -1.79
CA SER A 95 15.21 20.05 -1.48
C SER A 95 14.98 18.59 -1.06
N LYS A 96 13.76 18.26 -0.58
CA LYS A 96 13.47 16.97 0.08
C LYS A 96 12.64 16.01 -0.74
N LEU A 97 11.93 16.48 -1.77
CA LEU A 97 11.07 15.65 -2.59
C LEU A 97 11.63 15.48 -3.99
N LEU A 98 12.13 14.28 -4.26
CA LEU A 98 12.75 13.90 -5.52
C LEU A 98 11.83 12.97 -6.31
N ILE A 99 11.75 13.14 -7.62
CA ILE A 99 10.90 12.34 -8.49
C ILE A 99 11.74 11.67 -9.58
N SER A 100 11.57 10.37 -9.73
CA SER A 100 12.22 9.62 -10.80
C SER A 100 11.74 10.04 -12.17
N ARG A 101 12.66 10.42 -13.08
CA ARG A 101 12.39 10.65 -14.51
C ARG A 101 11.69 9.46 -15.17
N LYS A 102 11.88 8.24 -14.66
CA LYS A 102 11.31 7.02 -15.21
C LYS A 102 9.92 6.66 -14.66
N ALA A 103 9.40 7.40 -13.68
CA ALA A 103 8.02 7.22 -13.19
C ALA A 103 7.02 7.57 -14.30
N HIS A 104 5.88 6.85 -14.35
CA HIS A 104 4.87 7.05 -15.38
C HIS A 104 3.79 8.03 -14.92
N ILE A 105 3.24 8.76 -15.87
CA ILE A 105 2.19 9.75 -15.65
C ILE A 105 0.83 9.14 -15.94
N ILE A 106 -0.11 9.32 -15.01
CA ILE A 106 -1.52 9.00 -15.21
C ILE A 106 -2.16 10.17 -15.96
N LEU A 107 -2.64 9.91 -17.16
CA LEU A 107 -3.37 10.88 -17.96
C LEU A 107 -4.85 10.93 -17.53
N PRO A 108 -5.59 12.01 -17.80
CA PRO A 108 -7.05 12.04 -17.64
C PRO A 108 -7.73 10.86 -18.33
N THR A 109 -7.31 10.52 -19.54
CA THR A 109 -7.84 9.42 -20.34
C THR A 109 -7.57 8.03 -19.73
N HIS A 110 -6.51 7.84 -18.93
CA HIS A 110 -6.33 6.60 -18.15
C HIS A 110 -7.46 6.41 -17.12
N ARG A 111 -7.88 7.48 -16.45
CA ARG A 111 -8.98 7.43 -15.46
C ARG A 111 -10.32 7.11 -16.13
N LEU A 112 -10.55 7.72 -17.29
CA LEU A 112 -11.75 7.45 -18.11
C LEU A 112 -11.76 6.01 -18.62
N LEU A 113 -10.62 5.51 -19.08
CA LEU A 113 -10.46 4.13 -19.54
C LEU A 113 -10.67 3.12 -18.39
N ASP A 114 -10.20 3.42 -17.19
CA ASP A 114 -10.45 2.62 -15.98
C ASP A 114 -11.95 2.57 -15.67
N ALA A 115 -12.63 3.71 -15.72
CA ALA A 115 -14.07 3.79 -15.51
C ALA A 115 -14.86 3.02 -16.57
N ALA A 116 -14.53 3.16 -17.85
CA ALA A 116 -15.17 2.46 -18.95
C ALA A 116 -14.98 0.94 -18.85
N SER A 117 -13.74 0.50 -18.62
CA SER A 117 -13.41 -0.92 -18.42
C SER A 117 -14.16 -1.52 -17.23
N GLU A 118 -14.22 -0.81 -16.11
CA GLU A 118 -14.92 -1.30 -14.92
C GLU A 118 -16.45 -1.34 -15.15
N ALA A 119 -17.02 -0.32 -15.82
CA ALA A 119 -18.44 -0.29 -16.16
C ALA A 119 -18.83 -1.43 -17.10
N SER A 120 -17.99 -1.75 -18.09
CA SER A 120 -18.27 -2.82 -19.08
C SER A 120 -18.36 -4.21 -18.45
N LYS A 121 -17.73 -4.45 -17.29
CA LYS A 121 -17.74 -5.75 -16.58
C LYS A 121 -19.08 -6.05 -15.87
N GLY A 122 -19.97 -5.09 -15.73
CA GLY A 122 -21.27 -5.29 -15.07
C GLY A 122 -21.15 -5.87 -13.66
N LYS A 123 -21.66 -7.09 -13.45
CA LYS A 123 -21.58 -7.79 -12.16
C LYS A 123 -20.17 -8.33 -11.81
N ALA A 124 -19.30 -8.50 -12.81
CA ALA A 124 -17.94 -9.00 -12.65
C ALA A 124 -16.92 -7.88 -12.34
N LYS A 125 -17.37 -6.74 -11.81
CA LYS A 125 -16.51 -5.62 -11.41
C LYS A 125 -15.44 -6.08 -10.40
N ILE A 126 -14.20 -5.67 -10.63
CA ILE A 126 -13.09 -5.92 -9.71
C ILE A 126 -13.18 -5.00 -8.48
N GLY A 127 -13.81 -3.84 -8.62
CA GLY A 127 -13.89 -2.82 -7.57
C GLY A 127 -12.72 -1.83 -7.64
N SER A 128 -12.32 -1.45 -8.86
CA SER A 128 -11.28 -0.44 -9.09
C SER A 128 -11.51 0.84 -8.29
N THR A 129 -10.43 1.54 -7.97
CA THR A 129 -10.47 2.88 -7.35
C THR A 129 -10.78 3.99 -8.37
N LEU A 130 -10.88 3.66 -9.65
CA LEU A 130 -11.09 4.59 -10.77
C LEU A 130 -10.03 5.70 -10.85
N LYS A 131 -8.80 5.39 -10.44
CA LYS A 131 -7.65 6.30 -10.45
C LYS A 131 -6.73 6.10 -11.66
N GLY A 132 -7.13 5.25 -12.62
CA GLY A 132 -6.36 4.98 -13.82
C GLY A 132 -5.10 4.14 -13.61
N ILE A 133 -4.98 3.46 -12.48
CA ILE A 133 -3.79 2.67 -12.13
C ILE A 133 -3.56 1.54 -13.13
N GLY A 134 -4.58 0.71 -13.35
CA GLY A 134 -4.51 -0.41 -14.29
C GLY A 134 -4.12 0.00 -15.70
N PRO A 135 -4.85 0.93 -16.33
CA PRO A 135 -4.51 1.44 -17.67
C PRO A 135 -3.11 2.03 -17.78
N THR A 136 -2.61 2.74 -16.73
CA THR A 136 -1.25 3.29 -16.75
C THR A 136 -0.18 2.19 -16.70
N TYR A 137 -0.35 1.15 -15.86
CA TYR A 137 0.55 0.00 -15.86
C TYR A 137 0.45 -0.82 -17.16
N MET A 138 -0.73 -0.91 -17.78
CA MET A 138 -0.91 -1.52 -19.09
C MET A 138 -0.05 -0.79 -20.15
N ASP A 139 -0.08 0.54 -20.18
CA ASP A 139 0.74 1.32 -21.10
C ASP A 139 2.23 1.27 -20.77
N LYS A 140 2.60 1.23 -19.49
CA LYS A 140 3.99 1.00 -19.06
C LYS A 140 4.53 -0.31 -19.66
N THR A 141 3.81 -1.41 -19.49
CA THR A 141 4.20 -2.73 -19.98
C THR A 141 4.10 -2.80 -21.52
N GLY A 142 3.09 -2.14 -22.10
CA GLY A 142 2.91 -1.96 -23.54
C GLY A 142 3.91 -1.01 -24.20
N ARG A 143 4.78 -0.34 -23.45
CA ARG A 143 5.81 0.60 -23.92
C ARG A 143 5.26 1.85 -24.62
N ASN A 144 4.06 2.28 -24.21
CA ASN A 144 3.38 3.46 -24.77
C ASN A 144 3.34 4.64 -23.78
N GLY A 145 3.56 4.37 -22.48
CA GLY A 145 3.34 5.33 -21.42
C GLY A 145 4.17 6.61 -21.51
N LEU A 146 3.62 7.70 -20.99
CA LEU A 146 4.31 8.97 -20.79
C LEU A 146 5.04 8.94 -19.45
N ARG A 147 6.33 9.32 -19.42
CA ARG A 147 7.16 9.34 -18.21
C ARG A 147 7.39 10.77 -17.74
N ILE A 148 7.75 10.93 -16.48
CA ILE A 148 8.09 12.24 -15.90
C ILE A 148 9.21 12.94 -16.69
N GLY A 149 10.27 12.22 -17.05
CA GLY A 149 11.38 12.80 -17.84
C GLY A 149 10.98 13.23 -19.26
N ASP A 150 9.90 12.71 -19.82
CA ASP A 150 9.39 13.19 -21.10
C ASP A 150 8.96 14.67 -21.03
N LEU A 151 8.52 15.15 -19.84
CA LEU A 151 8.11 16.54 -19.63
C LEU A 151 9.24 17.56 -19.79
N GLU A 152 10.49 17.12 -19.72
CA GLU A 152 11.69 17.93 -19.94
C GLU A 152 12.06 18.04 -21.44
N LEU A 153 11.40 17.26 -22.31
CA LEU A 153 11.71 17.18 -23.74
C LEU A 153 10.69 17.98 -24.58
N ASP A 154 11.19 18.55 -25.68
CA ASP A 154 10.30 19.12 -26.68
C ASP A 154 9.40 18.04 -27.29
N GLY A 155 8.15 18.41 -27.63
CA GLY A 155 7.20 17.46 -28.27
C GLY A 155 6.49 16.49 -27.33
N TRP A 156 6.66 16.57 -26.02
CA TRP A 156 5.96 15.70 -25.06
C TRP A 156 4.43 15.80 -25.17
N LYS A 157 3.90 16.97 -25.58
CA LYS A 157 2.46 17.17 -25.81
C LYS A 157 1.93 16.35 -26.99
N ASP A 158 2.73 16.14 -28.02
CA ASP A 158 2.36 15.27 -29.14
C ASP A 158 2.32 13.82 -28.71
N LYS A 159 3.28 13.39 -27.86
CA LYS A 159 3.27 12.06 -27.23
C LYS A 159 2.03 11.87 -26.33
N TYR A 160 1.68 12.90 -25.56
CA TYR A 160 0.46 12.93 -24.76
C TYR A 160 -0.78 12.73 -25.65
N ARG A 161 -0.93 13.57 -26.71
CA ARG A 161 -2.11 13.53 -27.60
C ARG A 161 -2.25 12.16 -28.27
N LYS A 162 -1.17 11.63 -28.83
CA LYS A 162 -1.17 10.30 -29.45
C LYS A 162 -1.64 9.20 -28.50
N LEU A 163 -1.25 9.29 -27.22
CA LEU A 163 -1.67 8.32 -26.21
C LEU A 163 -3.14 8.53 -25.81
N ALA A 164 -3.57 9.79 -25.67
CA ALA A 164 -4.96 10.13 -25.36
C ALA A 164 -5.91 9.65 -26.47
N ASP A 165 -5.57 9.88 -27.73
CA ASP A 165 -6.37 9.43 -28.90
C ASP A 165 -6.54 7.89 -28.91
N LYS A 166 -5.48 7.16 -28.57
CA LYS A 166 -5.54 5.69 -28.41
C LYS A 166 -6.53 5.31 -27.29
N HIS A 167 -6.51 6.00 -26.16
CA HIS A 167 -7.42 5.71 -25.05
C HIS A 167 -8.86 6.03 -25.40
N GLU A 168 -9.13 7.14 -26.10
CA GLU A 168 -10.46 7.50 -26.56
C GLU A 168 -11.04 6.43 -27.49
N ALA A 169 -10.23 5.90 -28.42
CA ALA A 169 -10.64 4.78 -29.28
C ALA A 169 -10.99 3.53 -28.45
N MET A 170 -10.20 3.22 -27.39
CA MET A 170 -10.48 2.09 -26.50
C MET A 170 -11.74 2.31 -25.64
N ILE A 171 -11.97 3.52 -25.14
CA ILE A 171 -13.17 3.88 -24.39
C ILE A 171 -14.42 3.70 -25.27
N ASN A 172 -14.36 4.18 -26.52
CA ASN A 172 -15.45 4.01 -27.48
C ASN A 172 -15.72 2.53 -27.79
N PHE A 173 -14.68 1.68 -27.83
CA PHE A 173 -14.83 0.24 -28.04
C PHE A 173 -15.64 -0.45 -26.93
N TYR A 174 -15.54 0.01 -25.67
CA TYR A 174 -16.31 -0.55 -24.56
C TYR A 174 -17.81 -0.28 -24.68
N ASN A 175 -18.23 0.67 -25.50
CA ASN A 175 -19.62 1.03 -25.73
C ASN A 175 -20.45 1.22 -24.44
N VAL A 176 -19.86 1.94 -23.48
CA VAL A 176 -20.48 2.30 -22.21
C VAL A 176 -20.60 3.82 -22.10
N ASP A 177 -21.65 4.28 -21.43
CA ASP A 177 -21.87 5.70 -21.21
C ASP A 177 -21.02 6.17 -20.02
N VAL A 178 -19.91 6.85 -20.30
CA VAL A 178 -19.06 7.53 -19.31
C VAL A 178 -19.13 9.02 -19.59
N GLN A 179 -19.86 9.75 -18.75
CA GLN A 179 -19.98 11.20 -18.89
C GLN A 179 -18.72 11.91 -18.39
N TYR A 180 -18.11 12.74 -19.25
CA TYR A 180 -16.93 13.53 -18.91
C TYR A 180 -16.75 14.74 -19.84
N ASP A 181 -16.12 15.78 -19.32
CA ASP A 181 -15.57 16.87 -20.13
C ASP A 181 -14.05 16.70 -20.18
N LEU A 182 -13.55 16.16 -21.31
CA LEU A 182 -12.13 15.92 -21.48
C LEU A 182 -11.34 17.24 -21.52
N ALA A 183 -11.89 18.31 -22.10
CA ALA A 183 -11.23 19.60 -22.21
C ALA A 183 -11.01 20.24 -20.80
N GLU A 184 -12.00 20.10 -19.91
CA GLU A 184 -11.85 20.53 -18.52
C GLU A 184 -10.78 19.72 -17.79
N LEU A 185 -10.84 18.38 -17.88
CA LEU A 185 -9.87 17.49 -17.27
C LEU A 185 -8.44 17.73 -17.78
N GLU A 186 -8.26 17.99 -19.08
CA GLU A 186 -6.96 18.32 -19.67
C GLU A 186 -6.47 19.70 -19.19
N THR A 187 -7.36 20.68 -19.03
CA THR A 187 -7.00 21.99 -18.49
C THR A 187 -6.42 21.88 -17.08
N GLU A 188 -7.07 21.11 -16.21
CA GLU A 188 -6.56 20.84 -14.85
C GLU A 188 -5.26 20.04 -14.88
N PHE A 189 -5.17 19.04 -15.74
CA PHE A 189 -3.98 18.22 -15.90
C PHE A 189 -2.76 19.04 -16.31
N PHE A 190 -2.86 19.88 -17.35
CA PHE A 190 -1.74 20.68 -17.80
C PHE A 190 -1.30 21.73 -16.79
N LYS A 191 -2.23 22.34 -16.04
CA LYS A 191 -1.90 23.21 -14.90
C LYS A 191 -1.11 22.45 -13.82
N ALA A 192 -1.54 21.24 -13.50
CA ALA A 192 -0.87 20.42 -12.49
C ALA A 192 0.52 19.94 -12.97
N VAL A 193 0.68 19.66 -14.28
CA VAL A 193 1.98 19.31 -14.87
C VAL A 193 2.99 20.46 -14.70
N GLU A 194 2.58 21.72 -14.86
CA GLU A 194 3.50 22.85 -14.64
C GLU A 194 3.95 22.96 -13.17
N VAL A 195 3.07 22.65 -12.22
CA VAL A 195 3.48 22.53 -10.80
C VAL A 195 4.45 21.37 -10.60
N LEU A 196 4.16 20.21 -11.20
CA LEU A 196 5.04 19.05 -11.10
C LEU A 196 6.45 19.34 -11.65
N LYS A 197 6.55 20.07 -12.76
CA LYS A 197 7.82 20.51 -13.38
C LYS A 197 8.65 21.44 -12.51
N SER A 198 8.07 22.07 -11.50
CA SER A 198 8.82 22.90 -10.55
C SER A 198 9.61 22.07 -9.52
N LEU A 199 9.38 20.76 -9.43
CA LEU A 199 10.08 19.85 -8.52
C LEU A 199 11.34 19.27 -9.18
N GLN A 200 12.18 18.60 -8.38
CA GLN A 200 13.40 17.97 -8.86
C GLN A 200 13.14 16.61 -9.50
N PHE A 201 13.39 16.49 -10.79
CA PHE A 201 13.41 15.24 -11.52
C PHE A 201 14.83 14.67 -11.56
N ILE A 202 14.99 13.40 -11.19
CA ILE A 202 16.30 12.76 -11.06
C ILE A 202 16.35 11.39 -11.75
N ASP A 203 17.55 10.92 -12.05
CA ASP A 203 17.83 9.54 -12.41
C ASP A 203 17.96 8.74 -11.12
N SER A 204 16.82 8.24 -10.64
CA SER A 204 16.64 7.73 -9.28
C SER A 204 17.51 6.53 -8.95
N GLU A 205 17.76 5.65 -9.91
CA GLU A 205 18.63 4.48 -9.73
C GLU A 205 20.10 4.89 -9.51
N GLU A 206 20.59 5.91 -10.25
CA GLU A 206 21.93 6.45 -10.05
C GLU A 206 22.04 7.18 -8.73
N TYR A 207 21.03 7.99 -8.37
CA TYR A 207 20.97 8.67 -7.09
C TYR A 207 21.06 7.68 -5.93
N LEU A 208 20.24 6.62 -5.94
CA LEU A 208 20.24 5.60 -4.89
C LEU A 208 21.56 4.80 -4.86
N PHE A 209 22.15 4.52 -6.02
CA PHE A 209 23.45 3.87 -6.10
C PHE A 209 24.56 4.71 -5.46
N GLN A 210 24.61 6.01 -5.73
CA GLN A 210 25.58 6.93 -5.12
C GLN A 210 25.32 7.08 -3.61
N ALA A 211 24.04 7.19 -3.19
CA ALA A 211 23.67 7.23 -1.78
C ALA A 211 24.17 5.97 -1.02
N GLN A 212 23.99 4.78 -1.60
CA GLN A 212 24.52 3.54 -1.02
C GLN A 212 26.04 3.55 -0.89
N LYS A 213 26.78 4.06 -1.89
CA LYS A 213 28.24 4.22 -1.84
C LYS A 213 28.67 5.17 -0.72
N GLN A 214 27.92 6.21 -0.47
CA GLN A 214 28.16 7.19 0.59
C GLN A 214 27.75 6.68 1.98
N GLY A 215 27.22 5.45 2.06
CA GLY A 215 26.80 4.89 3.33
C GLY A 215 25.45 5.36 3.85
N LYS A 216 24.60 5.94 2.98
CA LYS A 216 23.26 6.38 3.35
C LYS A 216 22.33 5.20 3.59
N SER A 217 21.47 5.34 4.61
CA SER A 217 20.42 4.38 4.94
C SER A 217 19.17 4.66 4.11
N ILE A 218 18.58 3.61 3.52
CA ILE A 218 17.42 3.71 2.63
C ILE A 218 16.32 2.79 3.13
N LEU A 219 15.09 3.33 3.31
CA LEU A 219 13.88 2.57 3.54
C LEU A 219 13.00 2.63 2.29
N ALA A 220 12.78 1.47 1.67
CA ALA A 220 11.86 1.35 0.54
C ALA A 220 10.44 1.13 1.04
N GLU A 221 9.57 2.11 0.77
CA GLU A 221 8.16 2.12 1.19
C GLU A 221 7.27 1.48 0.14
N GLY A 222 6.58 0.39 0.53
CA GLY A 222 5.55 -0.26 -0.28
C GLY A 222 4.16 0.36 -0.11
N ALA A 223 3.30 0.09 -1.07
CA ALA A 223 1.88 0.44 -1.05
C ALA A 223 1.02 -0.81 -1.29
N GLN A 224 -0.27 -0.73 -0.96
CA GLN A 224 -1.17 -1.87 -0.97
C GLN A 224 -0.67 -3.00 -0.03
N GLY A 225 -0.81 -4.26 -0.39
CA GLY A 225 -0.33 -5.40 0.39
C GLY A 225 -0.05 -6.60 -0.50
N SER A 226 0.68 -7.58 0.01
CA SER A 226 1.19 -8.73 -0.75
C SER A 226 0.06 -9.56 -1.40
N LEU A 227 -1.09 -9.66 -0.75
CA LEU A 227 -2.25 -10.39 -1.30
C LEU A 227 -2.99 -9.60 -2.41
N LEU A 228 -2.54 -8.36 -2.70
CA LEU A 228 -2.96 -7.54 -3.84
C LEU A 228 -1.90 -7.48 -4.95
N ASP A 229 -0.80 -8.21 -4.85
CA ASP A 229 0.25 -8.25 -5.89
C ASP A 229 -0.31 -8.80 -7.20
N ILE A 230 0.14 -8.23 -8.34
CA ILE A 230 -0.35 -8.61 -9.67
C ILE A 230 -0.06 -10.07 -10.02
N ASP A 231 1.07 -10.61 -9.55
CA ASP A 231 1.53 -11.97 -9.85
C ASP A 231 1.17 -12.97 -8.74
N PHE A 232 1.33 -12.57 -7.47
CA PHE A 232 1.23 -13.45 -6.29
C PHE A 232 -0.01 -13.19 -5.42
N GLY A 233 -0.81 -12.18 -5.76
CA GLY A 233 -2.04 -11.87 -5.04
C GLY A 233 -3.24 -12.73 -5.44
N THR A 234 -4.40 -12.40 -4.89
CA THR A 234 -5.67 -13.09 -5.13
C THR A 234 -6.31 -12.63 -6.45
N TYR A 235 -5.64 -12.92 -7.56
CA TYR A 235 -6.07 -12.56 -8.92
C TYR A 235 -7.49 -13.09 -9.22
N PRO A 236 -8.38 -12.32 -9.92
CA PRO A 236 -8.12 -11.01 -10.55
C PRO A 236 -8.32 -9.81 -9.62
N PHE A 237 -8.64 -10.01 -8.35
CA PHE A 237 -8.93 -8.97 -7.36
C PHE A 237 -7.65 -8.42 -6.72
N VAL A 238 -6.77 -7.85 -7.54
CA VAL A 238 -5.44 -7.36 -7.22
C VAL A 238 -5.22 -5.95 -7.77
N THR A 239 -4.12 -5.30 -7.35
CA THR A 239 -3.62 -4.09 -8.03
C THR A 239 -2.78 -4.46 -9.23
N SER A 240 -2.48 -3.51 -10.11
CA SER A 240 -1.70 -3.75 -11.33
C SER A 240 -0.19 -3.56 -11.13
N SER A 241 0.28 -3.54 -9.89
CA SER A 241 1.69 -3.36 -9.55
C SER A 241 2.24 -4.52 -8.72
N ASN A 242 3.57 -4.70 -8.73
CA ASN A 242 4.24 -5.65 -7.86
C ASN A 242 4.42 -5.05 -6.46
N THR A 243 3.65 -5.57 -5.50
CA THR A 243 3.62 -5.13 -4.11
C THR A 243 4.56 -5.91 -3.20
N THR A 244 5.15 -6.99 -3.73
CA THR A 244 6.13 -7.84 -3.05
C THR A 244 7.54 -7.23 -3.01
N ALA A 245 8.45 -7.85 -2.26
CA ALA A 245 9.84 -7.42 -2.13
C ALA A 245 10.55 -7.28 -3.49
N ALA A 246 10.26 -8.15 -4.46
CA ALA A 246 10.80 -8.08 -5.81
C ALA A 246 10.40 -6.77 -6.53
N GLY A 247 9.23 -6.21 -6.20
CA GLY A 247 8.76 -4.92 -6.72
C GLY A 247 9.66 -3.74 -6.36
N ALA A 248 10.35 -3.78 -5.22
CA ALA A 248 11.32 -2.74 -4.85
C ALA A 248 12.56 -2.77 -5.76
N CYS A 249 13.01 -3.95 -6.17
CA CYS A 249 14.13 -4.07 -7.10
C CYS A 249 13.83 -3.39 -8.44
N THR A 250 12.67 -3.69 -9.02
CA THR A 250 12.25 -3.10 -10.31
C THR A 250 11.78 -1.66 -10.18
N GLY A 251 11.16 -1.30 -9.04
CA GLY A 251 10.57 0.02 -8.82
C GLY A 251 11.55 1.11 -8.38
N LEU A 252 12.78 0.73 -7.95
CA LEU A 252 13.84 1.67 -7.55
C LEU A 252 15.16 1.42 -8.31
N GLY A 253 15.28 0.35 -9.08
CA GLY A 253 16.54 -0.03 -9.71
C GLY A 253 17.58 -0.57 -8.71
N ILE A 254 17.14 -1.24 -7.63
CA ILE A 254 18.00 -1.79 -6.59
C ILE A 254 18.31 -3.25 -6.90
N ALA A 255 19.58 -3.62 -6.80
CA ALA A 255 19.97 -5.02 -6.97
C ALA A 255 19.44 -5.89 -5.81
N PRO A 256 18.94 -7.11 -6.05
CA PRO A 256 18.34 -7.97 -5.02
C PRO A 256 19.27 -8.24 -3.83
N ASN A 257 20.57 -8.40 -4.07
CA ASN A 257 21.58 -8.64 -3.04
C ASN A 257 21.92 -7.40 -2.20
N LYS A 258 21.27 -6.27 -2.44
CA LYS A 258 21.36 -5.04 -1.64
C LYS A 258 20.21 -4.89 -0.65
N ILE A 259 19.20 -5.72 -0.74
CA ILE A 259 18.13 -5.81 0.26
C ILE A 259 18.69 -6.52 1.48
N LYS A 260 18.50 -5.92 2.67
CA LYS A 260 18.96 -6.46 3.95
C LYS A 260 17.78 -6.95 4.77
N ASP A 261 16.97 -6.03 5.29
CA ASP A 261 15.81 -6.35 6.10
C ASP A 261 14.50 -6.14 5.32
N VAL A 262 13.56 -7.05 5.51
CA VAL A 262 12.21 -6.95 4.96
C VAL A 262 11.22 -6.89 6.11
N PHE A 263 10.69 -5.71 6.35
CA PHE A 263 9.71 -5.42 7.38
C PHE A 263 8.30 -5.72 6.88
N GLY A 264 7.68 -6.73 7.46
CA GLY A 264 6.32 -7.13 7.12
C GLY A 264 5.29 -6.53 8.09
N ILE A 265 4.34 -5.75 7.57
CA ILE A 265 3.28 -5.13 8.36
C ILE A 265 1.98 -5.89 8.18
N PHE A 266 1.34 -6.25 9.29
CA PHE A 266 0.03 -6.89 9.32
C PHE A 266 -0.83 -6.37 10.47
N LYS A 267 -2.14 -6.42 10.35
CA LYS A 267 -3.06 -6.18 11.47
C LYS A 267 -3.24 -7.44 12.31
N ALA A 268 -3.49 -7.29 13.58
CA ALA A 268 -3.86 -8.38 14.48
C ALA A 268 -5.14 -9.14 14.06
N TYR A 269 -5.83 -8.65 13.05
CA TYR A 269 -6.97 -9.24 12.35
C TYR A 269 -6.85 -8.98 10.85
N THR A 270 -7.80 -9.42 10.04
CA THR A 270 -7.73 -9.22 8.59
C THR A 270 -8.79 -8.25 8.12
N THR A 271 -8.44 -7.39 7.16
CA THR A 271 -9.41 -6.51 6.48
C THR A 271 -9.21 -6.55 4.98
N ARG A 272 -10.30 -6.30 4.23
CA ARG A 272 -10.26 -6.19 2.78
C ARG A 272 -11.23 -5.11 2.29
N VAL A 273 -10.82 -4.33 1.29
CA VAL A 273 -11.70 -3.39 0.56
C VAL A 273 -12.08 -4.00 -0.78
N GLY A 274 -13.35 -3.82 -1.16
CA GLY A 274 -13.85 -4.26 -2.47
C GLY A 274 -14.12 -5.76 -2.58
N SER A 275 -14.22 -6.22 -3.80
CA SER A 275 -14.56 -7.61 -4.15
C SER A 275 -13.38 -8.57 -3.95
N GLY A 276 -13.65 -9.86 -4.12
CA GLY A 276 -12.69 -10.94 -4.08
C GLY A 276 -12.71 -11.76 -2.79
N PRO A 277 -11.92 -12.85 -2.76
CA PRO A 277 -11.99 -13.83 -1.70
C PRO A 277 -11.53 -13.27 -0.35
N PHE A 278 -12.21 -13.70 0.71
CA PHE A 278 -11.87 -13.38 2.09
C PHE A 278 -12.35 -14.54 3.00
N PRO A 279 -11.57 -15.61 3.10
CA PRO A 279 -12.02 -16.83 3.82
C PRO A 279 -12.42 -16.62 5.27
N THR A 280 -11.78 -15.69 5.96
CA THR A 280 -12.02 -15.41 7.39
C THR A 280 -12.98 -14.26 7.64
N GLU A 281 -13.71 -13.78 6.63
CA GLU A 281 -14.68 -12.69 6.76
C GLU A 281 -15.77 -12.98 7.78
N LEU A 282 -16.16 -11.97 8.55
CA LEU A 282 -17.17 -12.06 9.59
C LEU A 282 -18.37 -11.16 9.28
N PHE A 283 -19.56 -11.76 9.36
CA PHE A 283 -20.84 -11.08 9.19
C PHE A 283 -21.60 -10.90 10.52
N ASP A 284 -21.00 -11.35 11.61
CA ASP A 284 -21.53 -11.33 12.97
C ASP A 284 -21.14 -10.03 13.73
N ASP A 285 -21.45 -9.99 15.02
CA ASP A 285 -21.15 -8.84 15.87
C ASP A 285 -19.65 -8.65 16.13
N TYR A 286 -18.83 -9.70 16.00
CA TYR A 286 -17.37 -9.57 16.06
C TYR A 286 -16.86 -8.73 14.88
N GLY A 287 -17.30 -9.04 13.66
CA GLY A 287 -16.93 -8.27 12.47
C GLY A 287 -17.39 -6.81 12.55
N LYS A 288 -18.63 -6.57 13.00
CA LYS A 288 -19.16 -5.21 13.19
C LYS A 288 -18.38 -4.43 14.25
N THR A 289 -17.99 -5.07 15.35
CA THR A 289 -17.19 -4.45 16.41
C THR A 289 -15.81 -4.10 15.92
N MET A 290 -15.11 -5.00 15.20
CA MET A 290 -13.82 -4.72 14.58
C MET A 290 -13.90 -3.52 13.64
N ALA A 291 -14.93 -3.47 12.78
CA ALA A 291 -15.13 -2.37 11.83
C ALA A 291 -15.34 -1.03 12.55
N LYS A 292 -16.17 -1.02 13.59
CA LYS A 292 -16.49 0.18 14.37
C LYS A 292 -15.29 0.68 15.19
N VAL A 293 -14.70 -0.18 16.03
CA VAL A 293 -13.56 0.18 16.90
C VAL A 293 -12.33 0.51 16.08
N GLY A 294 -12.08 -0.29 15.04
CA GLY A 294 -10.96 -0.09 14.13
C GLY A 294 -11.13 1.09 13.18
N ASN A 295 -12.30 1.73 13.14
CA ASN A 295 -12.64 2.77 12.16
C ASN A 295 -12.27 2.31 10.73
N GLU A 296 -12.80 1.13 10.34
CA GLU A 296 -12.36 0.43 9.13
C GLU A 296 -13.07 0.98 7.89
N PHE A 297 -12.59 2.15 7.43
CA PHE A 297 -12.97 2.81 6.18
C PHE A 297 -11.71 3.11 5.36
N GLY A 298 -11.81 2.97 4.03
CA GLY A 298 -10.70 3.25 3.13
C GLY A 298 -10.33 4.74 3.15
N ALA A 299 -9.07 5.06 3.43
CA ALA A 299 -8.59 6.43 3.55
C ALA A 299 -8.78 7.25 2.25
N THR A 300 -8.72 6.60 1.09
CA THR A 300 -8.83 7.23 -0.23
C THR A 300 -10.27 7.29 -0.75
N THR A 301 -11.06 6.24 -0.54
CA THR A 301 -12.39 6.08 -1.17
C THR A 301 -13.53 6.17 -0.17
N GLY A 302 -13.26 6.19 1.13
CA GLY A 302 -14.27 6.12 2.18
C GLY A 302 -15.08 4.81 2.23
N ARG A 303 -14.78 3.83 1.36
CA ARG A 303 -15.50 2.55 1.32
C ARG A 303 -15.29 1.77 2.62
N PRO A 304 -16.32 1.11 3.17
CA PRO A 304 -16.17 0.26 4.34
C PRO A 304 -15.24 -0.91 4.02
N ARG A 305 -14.39 -1.26 4.98
CA ARG A 305 -13.57 -2.47 4.91
C ARG A 305 -14.34 -3.64 5.50
N ARG A 306 -14.31 -4.75 4.80
CA ARG A 306 -14.74 -6.06 5.29
C ARG A 306 -13.75 -6.49 6.37
N CYS A 307 -14.22 -7.07 7.48
CA CYS A 307 -13.39 -7.47 8.62
C CYS A 307 -13.52 -8.96 8.88
N GLY A 308 -12.44 -9.58 9.35
CA GLY A 308 -12.41 -10.99 9.68
C GLY A 308 -11.29 -11.35 10.65
N TRP A 309 -11.32 -12.58 11.17
CA TRP A 309 -10.24 -13.07 12.01
C TRP A 309 -8.92 -13.12 11.24
N LEU A 310 -7.81 -13.10 11.97
CA LEU A 310 -6.49 -13.22 11.35
C LEU A 310 -6.40 -14.49 10.51
N ASP A 311 -6.06 -14.33 9.25
CA ASP A 311 -5.78 -15.40 8.31
C ASP A 311 -4.28 -15.72 8.33
N LEU A 312 -3.90 -16.68 9.17
CA LEU A 312 -2.49 -17.03 9.34
C LEU A 312 -1.96 -17.81 8.14
N VAL A 313 -2.81 -18.56 7.42
CA VAL A 313 -2.41 -19.27 6.19
C VAL A 313 -1.97 -18.26 5.12
N ALA A 314 -2.80 -17.23 4.89
CA ALA A 314 -2.48 -16.16 3.95
C ALA A 314 -1.26 -15.33 4.42
N LEU A 315 -1.12 -15.12 5.74
CA LEU A 315 0.01 -14.38 6.30
C LEU A 315 1.33 -15.16 6.15
N LYS A 316 1.35 -16.49 6.41
CA LYS A 316 2.51 -17.36 6.16
C LYS A 316 2.95 -17.30 4.71
N TYR A 317 2.00 -17.39 3.78
CA TYR A 317 2.28 -17.23 2.36
C TYR A 317 2.95 -15.88 2.04
N ALA A 318 2.40 -14.78 2.57
CA ALA A 318 2.96 -13.46 2.34
C ALA A 318 4.36 -13.30 2.96
N VAL A 319 4.61 -13.85 4.16
CA VAL A 319 5.94 -13.88 4.80
C VAL A 319 6.94 -14.62 3.91
N GLN A 320 6.57 -15.79 3.41
CA GLN A 320 7.42 -16.63 2.58
C GLN A 320 7.77 -15.96 1.24
N VAL A 321 6.77 -15.43 0.51
CA VAL A 321 6.97 -14.81 -0.82
C VAL A 321 7.87 -13.58 -0.73
N ASN A 322 7.82 -12.85 0.39
CA ASN A 322 8.60 -11.64 0.59
C ASN A 322 9.96 -11.86 1.28
N GLY A 323 10.20 -13.02 1.87
CA GLY A 323 11.39 -13.25 2.69
C GLY A 323 11.46 -12.31 3.89
N VAL A 324 10.32 -12.15 4.60
CA VAL A 324 10.19 -11.23 5.73
C VAL A 324 11.18 -11.59 6.84
N THR A 325 11.94 -10.60 7.33
CA THR A 325 12.93 -10.77 8.41
C THR A 325 12.42 -10.29 9.76
N GLN A 326 11.48 -9.34 9.76
CA GLN A 326 10.89 -8.76 10.96
C GLN A 326 9.42 -8.41 10.71
N LEU A 327 8.59 -8.61 11.72
CA LEU A 327 7.16 -8.33 11.67
C LEU A 327 6.78 -7.13 12.54
N MET A 328 5.72 -6.43 12.10
CA MET A 328 5.14 -5.30 12.80
C MET A 328 3.63 -5.50 12.87
N MET A 329 3.12 -5.75 14.07
CA MET A 329 1.70 -6.00 14.31
C MET A 329 0.96 -4.71 14.58
N MET A 330 -0.05 -4.43 13.78
CA MET A 330 -0.88 -3.24 13.89
C MET A 330 -2.22 -3.55 14.54
N LYS A 331 -2.79 -2.52 15.18
CA LYS A 331 -4.18 -2.55 15.67
C LYS A 331 -4.48 -3.66 16.70
N GLY A 332 -3.51 -3.97 17.57
CA GLY A 332 -3.76 -4.85 18.71
C GLY A 332 -4.82 -4.32 19.67
N ASP A 333 -4.94 -2.99 19.76
CA ASP A 333 -5.94 -2.26 20.54
C ASP A 333 -7.38 -2.52 20.09
N VAL A 334 -7.62 -2.75 18.80
CA VAL A 334 -8.96 -3.02 18.25
C VAL A 334 -9.57 -4.32 18.76
N LEU A 335 -8.72 -5.29 19.09
CA LEU A 335 -9.15 -6.58 19.65
C LEU A 335 -9.31 -6.56 21.17
N SER A 336 -9.05 -5.43 21.84
CA SER A 336 -9.31 -5.28 23.27
C SER A 336 -10.80 -5.40 23.58
N GLY A 337 -11.10 -6.16 24.63
CA GLY A 337 -12.48 -6.38 25.09
C GLY A 337 -13.14 -7.68 24.60
N PHE A 338 -12.56 -8.36 23.61
CA PHE A 338 -13.04 -9.68 23.23
C PHE A 338 -12.61 -10.75 24.28
N ASP A 339 -13.55 -11.64 24.65
CA ASP A 339 -13.23 -12.76 25.54
C ASP A 339 -12.33 -13.79 24.87
N HIS A 340 -12.55 -13.98 23.59
CA HIS A 340 -11.85 -14.96 22.77
C HIS A 340 -11.57 -14.40 21.37
N LEU A 341 -10.43 -14.78 20.83
CA LEU A 341 -10.01 -14.53 19.45
C LEU A 341 -9.95 -15.86 18.70
N LYS A 342 -10.02 -15.79 17.38
CA LYS A 342 -9.79 -16.94 16.50
C LYS A 342 -8.70 -16.59 15.49
N VAL A 343 -7.83 -17.55 15.23
CA VAL A 343 -6.79 -17.45 14.19
C VAL A 343 -7.01 -18.60 13.22
N CYS A 344 -7.13 -18.30 11.94
CA CYS A 344 -7.24 -19.33 10.90
C CYS A 344 -5.87 -19.98 10.67
N THR A 345 -5.70 -21.20 11.07
CA THR A 345 -4.45 -21.98 11.00
C THR A 345 -4.38 -22.93 9.81
N ALA A 346 -5.52 -23.26 9.22
CA ALA A 346 -5.63 -24.14 8.06
C ALA A 346 -6.92 -23.83 7.28
N TYR A 347 -7.03 -24.37 6.08
CA TYR A 347 -8.26 -24.37 5.29
C TYR A 347 -8.72 -25.82 5.03
N LYS A 348 -10.04 -26.05 5.07
CA LYS A 348 -10.63 -27.22 4.42
C LYS A 348 -10.85 -26.88 2.95
N TYR A 349 -10.19 -27.61 2.07
CA TYR A 349 -10.21 -27.42 0.62
C TYR A 349 -10.37 -28.78 -0.06
N LYS A 350 -11.42 -28.94 -0.88
CA LYS A 350 -11.72 -30.23 -1.58
C LYS A 350 -11.73 -31.47 -0.68
N GLY A 351 -12.16 -31.31 0.58
CA GLY A 351 -12.25 -32.40 1.56
C GLY A 351 -10.98 -32.66 2.38
N GLU A 352 -9.89 -31.97 2.08
CA GLU A 352 -8.62 -32.08 2.81
C GLU A 352 -8.34 -30.81 3.64
N GLU A 353 -7.59 -30.96 4.72
CA GLU A 353 -7.06 -29.82 5.48
C GLU A 353 -5.68 -29.46 4.95
N ILE A 354 -5.54 -28.18 4.51
CA ILE A 354 -4.31 -27.64 3.92
C ILE A 354 -3.83 -26.41 4.71
N GLN A 355 -2.51 -26.18 4.73
CA GLN A 355 -1.86 -25.03 5.39
C GLN A 355 -1.17 -24.11 4.41
N HIS A 356 -1.54 -24.13 3.15
CA HIS A 356 -1.04 -23.25 2.12
C HIS A 356 -2.18 -22.55 1.39
N LEU A 357 -1.90 -21.41 0.76
CA LEU A 357 -2.86 -20.66 -0.02
C LEU A 357 -3.17 -21.42 -1.33
N PRO A 358 -4.41 -21.93 -1.55
CA PRO A 358 -4.73 -22.64 -2.78
C PRO A 358 -4.90 -21.67 -3.95
N PHE A 359 -4.68 -22.12 -5.18
CA PHE A 359 -4.88 -21.31 -6.39
C PHE A 359 -6.31 -20.73 -6.46
N ASN A 360 -7.34 -21.55 -6.19
CA ASN A 360 -8.72 -21.08 -6.11
C ASN A 360 -9.14 -20.91 -4.66
N ILE A 361 -8.96 -19.68 -4.15
CA ILE A 361 -9.24 -19.30 -2.76
C ILE A 361 -10.67 -18.76 -2.55
N GLU A 362 -11.57 -18.86 -3.54
CA GLU A 362 -12.95 -18.39 -3.37
C GLU A 362 -13.67 -19.05 -2.21
N ALA A 363 -14.53 -18.28 -1.52
CA ALA A 363 -15.20 -18.72 -0.29
C ALA A 363 -16.02 -20.01 -0.46
N GLU A 364 -16.48 -20.31 -1.67
CA GLU A 364 -17.21 -21.53 -2.03
C GLU A 364 -16.35 -22.79 -1.93
N ASN A 365 -15.02 -22.63 -2.04
CA ASN A 365 -14.05 -23.72 -2.10
C ASN A 365 -13.23 -23.87 -0.82
N VAL A 366 -13.23 -22.85 0.03
CA VAL A 366 -12.34 -22.77 1.20
C VAL A 366 -13.13 -22.50 2.47
N THR A 367 -13.01 -23.37 3.46
CA THR A 367 -13.58 -23.16 4.80
C THR A 367 -12.45 -23.02 5.81
N PRO A 368 -12.38 -21.90 6.58
CA PRO A 368 -11.30 -21.67 7.54
C PRO A 368 -11.40 -22.63 8.75
N VAL A 369 -10.27 -23.16 9.18
CA VAL A 369 -10.11 -23.92 10.41
C VAL A 369 -9.46 -23.03 11.45
N TYR A 370 -10.09 -22.89 12.61
CA TYR A 370 -9.69 -21.91 13.60
C TYR A 370 -9.10 -22.52 14.86
N LYS A 371 -7.98 -21.98 15.31
CA LYS A 371 -7.50 -22.08 16.68
C LYS A 371 -8.14 -20.95 17.51
N LYS A 372 -8.73 -21.32 18.67
CA LYS A 372 -9.28 -20.36 19.63
C LYS A 372 -8.20 -19.96 20.63
N MET A 373 -8.09 -18.64 20.88
CA MET A 373 -7.16 -18.06 21.83
C MET A 373 -7.90 -17.18 22.84
N LYS A 374 -7.30 -16.94 24.00
CA LYS A 374 -7.81 -16.00 25.00
C LYS A 374 -7.66 -14.58 24.49
N GLY A 375 -8.70 -13.77 24.66
CA GLY A 375 -8.64 -12.34 24.39
C GLY A 375 -8.07 -11.53 25.56
N TRP A 376 -7.83 -10.26 25.33
CA TRP A 376 -7.37 -9.31 26.35
C TRP A 376 -8.38 -8.18 26.53
N LYS A 377 -8.46 -7.65 27.77
CA LYS A 377 -9.43 -6.59 28.15
C LYS A 377 -8.74 -5.31 28.59
N ALA A 378 -7.46 -5.19 28.35
CA ALA A 378 -6.66 -4.02 28.75
C ALA A 378 -6.80 -2.87 27.73
N ASP A 379 -6.78 -1.64 28.21
CA ASP A 379 -6.59 -0.45 27.35
C ASP A 379 -5.12 -0.38 26.95
N LEU A 380 -4.82 -0.80 25.73
CA LEU A 380 -3.45 -0.80 25.19
C LEU A 380 -2.96 0.60 24.81
N THR A 381 -3.85 1.55 24.58
CA THR A 381 -3.53 2.88 24.00
C THR A 381 -2.60 3.74 24.86
N LYS A 382 -2.47 3.41 26.15
CA LYS A 382 -1.62 4.08 27.13
C LYS A 382 -0.30 3.37 27.39
N MET A 383 -0.08 2.21 26.77
CA MET A 383 1.12 1.41 26.98
C MET A 383 2.27 1.92 26.10
N THR A 384 3.46 2.01 26.67
CA THR A 384 4.66 2.52 25.99
C THR A 384 5.80 1.52 25.99
N GLU A 385 5.73 0.48 26.85
CA GLU A 385 6.80 -0.50 27.05
C GLU A 385 6.29 -1.94 26.89
N ALA A 386 7.17 -2.82 26.43
CA ALA A 386 6.86 -4.23 26.22
C ALA A 386 6.43 -4.95 27.52
N SER A 387 6.98 -4.53 28.66
CA SER A 387 6.64 -5.07 29.98
C SER A 387 5.18 -4.86 30.42
N GLN A 388 4.49 -3.90 29.78
CA GLN A 388 3.07 -3.57 30.06
C GLN A 388 2.09 -4.41 29.22
N ILE A 389 2.58 -5.17 28.23
CA ILE A 389 1.74 -5.97 27.35
C ILE A 389 1.07 -7.08 28.18
N PRO A 390 -0.28 -7.23 28.14
CA PRO A 390 -0.99 -8.28 28.87
C PRO A 390 -0.57 -9.69 28.43
N ASP A 391 -0.55 -10.64 29.38
CA ASP A 391 -0.17 -12.03 29.11
C ASP A 391 -0.92 -12.63 27.90
N ALA A 392 -2.24 -12.42 27.81
CA ALA A 392 -3.02 -12.95 26.70
C ALA A 392 -2.61 -12.37 25.33
N LEU A 393 -2.17 -11.12 25.28
CA LEU A 393 -1.61 -10.52 24.04
C LEU A 393 -0.19 -11.04 23.80
N ASN A 394 0.63 -11.24 24.84
CA ASN A 394 1.94 -11.87 24.69
C ASN A 394 1.80 -13.32 24.19
N ASP A 395 0.85 -14.10 24.71
CA ASP A 395 0.57 -15.47 24.23
C ASP A 395 0.15 -15.45 22.73
N TYR A 396 -0.65 -14.46 22.33
CA TYR A 396 -1.04 -14.28 20.93
C TYR A 396 0.18 -13.95 20.04
N ILE A 397 1.03 -13.03 20.48
CA ILE A 397 2.24 -12.64 19.77
C ILE A 397 3.22 -13.81 19.67
N ASN A 398 3.51 -14.49 20.77
CA ASN A 398 4.42 -15.64 20.80
C ASN A 398 3.91 -16.76 19.88
N PHE A 399 2.61 -17.05 19.91
CA PHE A 399 2.01 -18.03 19.00
C PHE A 399 2.22 -17.63 17.52
N LEU A 400 2.07 -16.35 17.18
CA LEU A 400 2.30 -15.89 15.80
C LEU A 400 3.79 -15.96 15.43
N GLU A 401 4.69 -15.61 16.34
CA GLU A 401 6.16 -15.69 16.12
C GLU A 401 6.59 -17.15 15.89
N ASP A 402 6.07 -18.10 16.68
CA ASP A 402 6.35 -19.53 16.54
C ASP A 402 5.84 -20.06 15.18
N GLU A 403 4.63 -19.67 14.78
CA GLU A 403 4.02 -20.16 13.54
C GLU A 403 4.61 -19.51 12.26
N LEU A 404 5.09 -18.27 12.36
CA LEU A 404 5.66 -17.53 11.25
C LEU A 404 7.19 -17.61 11.16
N GLU A 405 7.83 -18.12 12.22
CA GLU A 405 9.30 -18.19 12.38
C GLU A 405 10.00 -16.84 12.19
N VAL A 406 9.29 -15.75 12.47
CA VAL A 406 9.78 -14.37 12.29
C VAL A 406 9.39 -13.52 13.51
N PRO A 407 10.33 -12.75 14.10
CA PRO A 407 10.05 -11.97 15.30
C PRO A 407 9.16 -10.76 15.02
N ILE A 408 8.18 -10.49 15.91
CA ILE A 408 7.35 -9.28 15.91
C ILE A 408 8.08 -8.21 16.74
N LYS A 409 8.73 -7.27 16.07
CA LYS A 409 9.56 -6.22 16.68
C LYS A 409 8.80 -4.99 17.12
N ILE A 410 7.64 -4.74 16.51
CA ILE A 410 6.80 -3.57 16.81
C ILE A 410 5.36 -4.02 16.98
N VAL A 411 4.71 -3.51 18.04
CA VAL A 411 3.28 -3.65 18.29
C VAL A 411 2.65 -2.25 18.34
N SER A 412 1.77 -1.94 17.40
CA SER A 412 1.00 -0.70 17.38
C SER A 412 -0.27 -0.85 18.21
N VAL A 413 -0.45 0.07 19.17
CA VAL A 413 -1.50 0.04 20.19
C VAL A 413 -2.45 1.23 20.10
N GLY A 414 -2.44 1.96 19.00
CA GLY A 414 -3.31 3.10 18.71
C GLY A 414 -2.93 3.79 17.40
N PRO A 415 -3.63 4.86 16.98
CA PRO A 415 -3.41 5.53 15.70
C PRO A 415 -2.17 6.45 15.67
N ASP A 416 -1.86 7.12 16.79
CA ASP A 416 -0.75 8.08 16.87
C ASP A 416 0.63 7.40 16.75
N ARG A 417 1.63 8.13 16.19
CA ARG A 417 3.01 7.64 16.06
C ARG A 417 3.62 7.18 17.38
N THR A 418 3.28 7.83 18.49
CA THR A 418 3.79 7.52 19.83
C THR A 418 3.20 6.22 20.40
N GLN A 419 2.03 5.80 19.93
CA GLN A 419 1.35 4.58 20.36
C GLN A 419 1.93 3.34 19.68
N THR A 420 3.24 3.14 19.87
CA THR A 420 4.04 2.10 19.23
C THR A 420 5.03 1.52 20.23
N ILE A 421 4.89 0.23 20.54
CA ILE A 421 5.75 -0.50 21.49
C ILE A 421 6.83 -1.25 20.70
N LYS A 422 8.09 -1.04 21.02
CA LYS A 422 9.23 -1.83 20.52
C LYS A 422 9.46 -3.04 21.43
N ARG A 423 9.71 -4.22 20.83
CA ARG A 423 9.99 -5.49 21.50
C ARG A 423 11.40 -5.98 21.24
#